data_53a66e142728b8d8fdb095cc5f3794b8
#
_entry.id   53a66e142728b8d8fdb095cc5f3794b8
#
_cell.length_a   1.000
_cell.length_b   1.000
_cell.length_c   1.000
_cell.angle_alpha   90.00
_cell.angle_beta   90.00
_cell.angle_gamma   90.00
#
_symmetry.space_group_name_H-M   'P 1'
#
loop_
_entity.id
_entity.type
_entity.pdbx_description
1 polymer ?
#
loop_
_entity_poly.entity_id
_entity_poly.type
_entity_poly.pdbx_seq_one_letter_code
_entity_poly.pdbx_strand_id
1 'polypeptide(L)'
;LPNLYGEDPALQISATRGATVDAAVTDKVKLALSQANLPTRAVQLGADHLLVRFMDTEAQLKAQDVVQRELGDDYVVALNLAPSTPAWLKAIGAKPMYLGLDLRGGVHFLMEVDMGAVQQQAAERYVEDLRTGLRNEKIHYLDIARRGNNVELKFNSAEERNAAKDQVHKLIPELVLTDAEEGGTYNVLGAVSEQQLRETRRFAVQQNITTLRNRVNELGVAEPVIQQQGENRIVVQLPGVQDTTRAKEILGATATLEFRLVDEEHNAAEAAAGHAPIGSRLYRTRKGEPVLLQKRIIITGDAITDAASGMDQRDGSPAVFITLDGKGARAMYNITKDNVGKPMAVVFIENKVETQVVDGQTVKTKKRVEEVINRATIREPLSKRFQITGLDSTEEARNLALLLRAGALAAPVDIIE
;
A
#
# COMPACT_ATOMS: atom_id res chain seq x y z
N LEU A 1 30.91 -10.08 -27.00
CA LEU A 1 31.37 -8.85 -27.66
C LEU A 1 30.53 -7.61 -27.28
N PRO A 2 29.15 -7.61 -27.31
CA PRO A 2 28.39 -6.40 -26.95
C PRO A 2 28.68 -5.88 -25.54
N ASN A 3 28.87 -6.72 -24.56
CA ASN A 3 29.18 -6.37 -23.16
C ASN A 3 30.58 -5.75 -22.93
N LEU A 4 31.46 -5.79 -23.95
CA LEU A 4 32.80 -5.16 -23.86
C LEU A 4 32.75 -3.65 -24.03
N TYR A 5 31.65 -3.09 -24.54
CA TYR A 5 31.51 -1.65 -24.81
C TYR A 5 31.01 -0.83 -23.62
N GLY A 6 30.76 -1.48 -22.50
CA GLY A 6 30.28 -0.81 -21.28
C GLY A 6 28.84 -0.30 -21.39
N GLU A 7 28.45 0.52 -20.42
CA GLU A 7 27.11 1.12 -20.32
C GLU A 7 27.25 2.63 -20.08
N ASP A 8 26.35 3.40 -20.68
CA ASP A 8 26.27 4.85 -20.47
C ASP A 8 25.26 5.12 -19.36
N PRO A 9 25.51 6.08 -18.42
CA PRO A 9 24.50 6.63 -17.54
C PRO A 9 23.33 7.16 -18.37
N ALA A 10 22.10 6.75 -18.05
CA ALA A 10 20.93 7.15 -18.83
C ALA A 10 19.71 7.40 -17.93
N LEU A 11 18.79 8.25 -18.41
CA LEU A 11 17.46 8.35 -17.88
C LEU A 11 16.51 7.58 -18.79
N GLN A 12 15.69 6.74 -18.20
CA GLN A 12 14.56 6.10 -18.87
C GLN A 12 13.28 6.81 -18.41
N ILE A 13 12.57 7.37 -19.38
CA ILE A 13 11.33 8.11 -19.15
C ILE A 13 10.20 7.24 -19.73
N SER A 14 9.29 6.83 -18.88
CA SER A 14 8.13 6.01 -19.24
C SER A 14 6.85 6.74 -18.82
N ALA A 15 5.81 6.59 -19.62
CA ALA A 15 4.51 7.17 -19.32
C ALA A 15 3.78 6.35 -18.24
N THR A 16 3.07 7.03 -17.35
CA THR A 16 2.09 6.41 -16.47
C THR A 16 0.77 6.16 -17.21
N ARG A 17 -0.21 5.54 -16.55
CA ARG A 17 -1.50 5.22 -17.19
C ARG A 17 -2.20 6.48 -17.71
N GLY A 18 -2.46 6.54 -18.99
CA GLY A 18 -3.17 7.63 -19.67
C GLY A 18 -2.28 8.64 -20.38
N ALA A 19 -0.96 8.61 -20.19
CA ALA A 19 0.01 9.39 -20.94
C ALA A 19 0.70 8.52 -22.01
N THR A 20 1.34 9.18 -22.97
CA THR A 20 2.14 8.52 -24.01
C THR A 20 3.49 9.21 -24.12
N VAL A 21 4.53 8.43 -24.41
CA VAL A 21 5.86 8.98 -24.70
C VAL A 21 5.98 9.19 -26.20
N ASP A 22 5.96 10.45 -26.63
CA ASP A 22 5.96 10.85 -28.03
C ASP A 22 7.07 11.88 -28.34
N ALA A 23 7.04 12.41 -29.57
CA ALA A 23 7.98 13.42 -30.01
C ALA A 23 7.86 14.74 -29.20
N ALA A 24 6.64 15.10 -28.77
CA ALA A 24 6.42 16.33 -27.98
C ALA A 24 7.08 16.22 -26.60
N VAL A 25 7.00 15.07 -25.96
CA VAL A 25 7.71 14.76 -24.69
C VAL A 25 9.22 14.80 -24.91
N THR A 26 9.69 14.25 -26.02
CA THR A 26 11.12 14.27 -26.37
C THR A 26 11.64 15.70 -26.50
N ASP A 27 10.90 16.58 -27.14
CA ASP A 27 11.29 17.96 -27.35
C ASP A 27 11.24 18.77 -26.04
N LYS A 28 10.24 18.54 -25.17
CA LYS A 28 10.20 19.09 -23.80
C LYS A 28 11.43 18.71 -22.99
N VAL A 29 11.79 17.44 -22.98
CA VAL A 29 12.97 16.93 -22.26
C VAL A 29 14.25 17.55 -22.78
N LYS A 30 14.44 17.63 -24.11
CA LYS A 30 15.61 18.27 -24.72
C LYS A 30 15.70 19.75 -24.34
N LEU A 31 14.58 20.46 -24.36
CA LEU A 31 14.52 21.88 -24.00
C LEU A 31 14.90 22.09 -22.54
N ALA A 32 14.31 21.31 -21.63
CA ALA A 32 14.59 21.40 -20.20
C ALA A 32 16.08 21.12 -19.88
N LEU A 33 16.65 20.09 -20.48
CA LEU A 33 18.06 19.74 -20.31
C LEU A 33 19.01 20.83 -20.90
N SER A 34 18.62 21.38 -22.04
CA SER A 34 19.38 22.51 -22.65
C SER A 34 19.35 23.77 -21.78
N GLN A 35 18.20 24.15 -21.23
CA GLN A 35 18.06 25.28 -20.32
C GLN A 35 18.85 25.10 -19.01
N ALA A 36 18.97 23.85 -18.55
CA ALA A 36 19.77 23.51 -17.38
C ALA A 36 21.26 23.31 -17.66
N ASN A 37 21.72 23.56 -18.92
CA ASN A 37 23.11 23.33 -19.36
C ASN A 37 23.59 21.88 -19.08
N LEU A 38 22.76 20.88 -19.24
CA LEU A 38 23.08 19.46 -19.04
C LEU A 38 23.26 18.78 -20.42
N PRO A 39 24.50 18.56 -20.87
CA PRO A 39 24.77 17.97 -22.18
C PRO A 39 24.34 16.48 -22.19
N THR A 40 23.65 16.09 -23.24
CA THR A 40 23.24 14.70 -23.46
C THR A 40 24.13 14.05 -24.54
N ARG A 41 24.48 12.78 -24.36
CA ARG A 41 25.21 12.00 -25.35
C ARG A 41 24.29 11.55 -26.49
N ALA A 42 23.08 11.12 -26.16
CA ALA A 42 22.06 10.71 -27.12
C ALA A 42 20.67 10.76 -26.49
N VAL A 43 19.66 11.01 -27.33
CA VAL A 43 18.25 10.92 -26.95
C VAL A 43 17.56 9.98 -27.92
N GLN A 44 16.96 8.90 -27.45
CA GLN A 44 16.38 7.83 -28.27
C GLN A 44 14.94 7.58 -27.83
N LEU A 45 14.00 7.83 -28.72
CA LEU A 45 12.58 7.48 -28.51
C LEU A 45 12.38 6.01 -28.88
N GLY A 46 11.94 5.20 -27.91
CA GLY A 46 11.51 3.82 -28.08
C GLY A 46 10.00 3.72 -28.32
N ALA A 47 9.47 2.51 -28.32
CA ALA A 47 8.03 2.27 -28.52
C ALA A 47 7.19 2.75 -27.31
N ASP A 48 7.70 2.61 -26.10
CA ASP A 48 7.00 2.83 -24.83
C ASP A 48 7.80 3.67 -23.83
N HIS A 49 9.02 4.09 -24.19
CA HIS A 49 9.88 4.90 -23.32
C HIS A 49 10.83 5.79 -24.12
N LEU A 50 11.30 6.88 -23.48
CA LEU A 50 12.36 7.75 -23.96
C LEU A 50 13.64 7.46 -23.17
N LEU A 51 14.74 7.20 -23.87
CA LEU A 51 16.06 6.99 -23.26
C LEU A 51 16.98 8.17 -23.55
N VAL A 52 17.45 8.80 -22.49
CA VAL A 52 18.40 9.95 -22.54
C VAL A 52 19.73 9.51 -21.95
N ARG A 53 20.81 9.55 -22.73
CA ARG A 53 22.15 9.12 -22.31
C ARG A 53 23.01 10.31 -21.94
N PHE A 54 23.81 10.15 -20.89
CA PHE A 54 24.74 11.15 -20.38
C PHE A 54 26.19 10.67 -20.47
N MET A 55 27.12 11.61 -20.28
CA MET A 55 28.56 11.30 -20.29
C MET A 55 29.01 10.74 -18.94
N ASP A 56 28.38 11.16 -17.85
CA ASP A 56 28.70 10.79 -16.48
C ASP A 56 27.46 10.73 -15.59
N THR A 57 27.63 10.11 -14.42
CA THR A 57 26.57 9.89 -13.44
C THR A 57 26.11 11.19 -12.75
N GLU A 58 26.99 12.19 -12.63
CA GLU A 58 26.63 13.45 -12.00
C GLU A 58 25.63 14.24 -12.86
N ALA A 59 25.89 14.30 -14.17
CA ALA A 59 24.95 14.88 -15.13
C ALA A 59 23.60 14.12 -15.15
N GLN A 60 23.64 12.80 -15.06
CA GLN A 60 22.44 11.96 -14.99
C GLN A 60 21.58 12.30 -13.77
N LEU A 61 22.18 12.40 -12.58
CA LEU A 61 21.46 12.71 -11.33
C LEU A 61 20.81 14.09 -11.37
N LYS A 62 21.58 15.12 -11.81
CA LYS A 62 21.04 16.48 -11.97
C LYS A 62 19.91 16.53 -13.01
N ALA A 63 20.05 15.77 -14.08
CA ALA A 63 19.05 15.69 -15.14
C ALA A 63 17.76 15.02 -14.69
N GLN A 64 17.81 14.05 -13.79
CA GLN A 64 16.64 13.41 -13.24
C GLN A 64 15.69 14.42 -12.58
N ASP A 65 16.22 15.27 -11.70
CA ASP A 65 15.44 16.28 -11.00
C ASP A 65 14.83 17.31 -11.93
N VAL A 66 15.59 17.73 -12.95
CA VAL A 66 15.14 18.70 -13.96
C VAL A 66 14.02 18.12 -14.81
N VAL A 67 14.21 16.92 -15.33
CA VAL A 67 13.25 16.25 -16.22
C VAL A 67 11.97 15.84 -15.46
N GLN A 68 12.11 15.33 -14.22
CA GLN A 68 10.95 14.98 -13.40
C GLN A 68 10.09 16.21 -13.09
N ARG A 69 10.71 17.34 -12.80
CA ARG A 69 10.00 18.61 -12.54
C ARG A 69 9.27 19.13 -13.78
N GLU A 70 9.87 19.01 -14.96
CA GLU A 70 9.29 19.48 -16.21
C GLU A 70 8.15 18.61 -16.71
N LEU A 71 8.26 17.28 -16.56
CA LEU A 71 7.28 16.35 -17.07
C LEU A 71 6.13 16.09 -16.06
N GLY A 72 6.36 16.36 -14.77
CA GLY A 72 5.37 16.11 -13.71
C GLY A 72 5.15 14.61 -13.44
N ASP A 73 4.00 14.30 -12.82
CA ASP A 73 3.68 12.97 -12.31
C ASP A 73 3.09 12.01 -13.37
N ASP A 74 2.83 12.51 -14.57
CA ASP A 74 2.37 11.68 -15.70
C ASP A 74 3.49 10.81 -16.30
N TYR A 75 4.74 11.04 -15.86
CA TYR A 75 5.92 10.33 -16.35
C TYR A 75 6.82 9.90 -15.20
N VAL A 76 7.35 8.68 -15.31
CA VAL A 76 8.36 8.13 -14.41
C VAL A 76 9.74 8.34 -15.04
N VAL A 77 10.63 9.05 -14.34
CA VAL A 77 12.02 9.30 -14.76
C VAL A 77 12.94 8.42 -13.91
N ALA A 78 13.35 7.27 -14.46
CA ALA A 78 14.19 6.30 -13.79
C ALA A 78 15.65 6.45 -14.18
N LEU A 79 16.56 6.31 -13.20
CA LEU A 79 17.98 6.13 -13.45
C LEU A 79 18.22 4.77 -14.09
N ASN A 80 18.94 4.72 -15.20
CA ASN A 80 19.25 3.49 -15.91
C ASN A 80 20.71 3.51 -16.41
N LEU A 81 21.23 2.33 -16.73
CA LEU A 81 22.48 2.15 -17.44
C LEU A 81 22.18 1.55 -18.82
N ALA A 82 22.47 2.31 -19.86
CA ALA A 82 22.13 1.91 -21.21
C ALA A 82 23.36 1.34 -21.96
N PRO A 83 23.28 0.11 -22.51
CA PRO A 83 24.41 -0.50 -23.23
C PRO A 83 24.94 0.37 -24.36
N SER A 84 26.24 0.61 -24.39
CA SER A 84 26.95 1.41 -25.41
C SER A 84 27.28 0.60 -26.67
N THR A 85 26.47 -0.41 -27.01
CA THR A 85 26.69 -1.31 -28.15
C THR A 85 26.71 -0.54 -29.46
N PRO A 86 27.77 -0.66 -30.29
CA PRO A 86 27.86 0.01 -31.57
C PRO A 86 26.74 -0.38 -32.55
N ALA A 87 26.41 0.54 -33.47
CA ALA A 87 25.32 0.34 -34.42
C ALA A 87 25.51 -0.88 -35.32
N TRP A 88 26.73 -1.20 -35.73
CA TRP A 88 27.05 -2.36 -36.56
C TRP A 88 26.78 -3.71 -35.85
N LEU A 89 27.01 -3.78 -34.51
CA LEU A 89 26.68 -4.97 -33.71
C LEU A 89 25.16 -5.11 -33.58
N LYS A 90 24.44 -3.99 -33.41
CA LYS A 90 22.98 -3.99 -33.37
C LYS A 90 22.39 -4.44 -34.71
N ALA A 91 22.99 -4.05 -35.81
CA ALA A 91 22.54 -4.42 -37.17
C ALA A 91 22.57 -5.93 -37.42
N ILE A 92 23.47 -6.67 -36.81
CA ILE A 92 23.55 -8.15 -36.88
C ILE A 92 22.77 -8.86 -35.79
N GLY A 93 21.93 -8.11 -35.05
CA GLY A 93 21.10 -8.68 -33.99
C GLY A 93 21.86 -9.06 -32.70
N ALA A 94 23.11 -8.65 -32.55
CA ALA A 94 23.91 -8.92 -31.35
C ALA A 94 23.43 -8.04 -30.20
N LYS A 95 22.63 -8.62 -29.31
CA LYS A 95 22.18 -7.97 -28.07
C LYS A 95 23.21 -8.21 -26.95
N PRO A 96 23.44 -7.24 -26.04
CA PRO A 96 24.20 -7.51 -24.83
C PRO A 96 23.48 -8.59 -24.03
N MET A 97 24.25 -9.46 -23.41
CA MET A 97 23.72 -10.45 -22.48
C MET A 97 23.26 -9.71 -21.21
N TYR A 98 22.05 -9.94 -20.80
CA TYR A 98 21.56 -9.40 -19.53
C TYR A 98 22.40 -9.95 -18.39
N LEU A 99 23.08 -9.04 -17.71
CA LEU A 99 23.90 -9.39 -16.56
C LEU A 99 22.99 -9.42 -15.34
N GLY A 100 22.99 -10.54 -14.60
CA GLY A 100 22.29 -10.65 -13.33
C GLY A 100 22.90 -9.75 -12.26
N LEU A 101 22.32 -9.78 -11.07
CA LEU A 101 22.76 -9.04 -9.88
C LEU A 101 24.27 -9.16 -9.62
N ASP A 102 24.83 -10.35 -9.80
CA ASP A 102 26.26 -10.65 -9.54
C ASP A 102 27.22 -9.83 -10.40
N LEU A 103 26.79 -9.38 -11.57
CA LEU A 103 27.63 -8.69 -12.55
C LEU A 103 27.23 -7.22 -12.77
N ARG A 104 26.01 -6.85 -12.41
CA ARG A 104 25.49 -5.49 -12.61
C ARG A 104 25.37 -4.70 -11.30
N GLY A 105 25.50 -5.40 -10.17
CA GLY A 105 25.12 -4.87 -8.87
C GLY A 105 23.60 -4.69 -8.75
N GLY A 106 23.16 -4.34 -7.59
CA GLY A 106 21.73 -4.13 -7.31
C GLY A 106 21.39 -4.63 -5.92
N VAL A 107 20.11 -4.78 -5.66
CA VAL A 107 19.60 -5.17 -4.34
C VAL A 107 18.87 -6.49 -4.44
N HIS A 108 19.15 -7.36 -3.48
CA HIS A 108 18.43 -8.60 -3.25
C HIS A 108 17.68 -8.48 -1.92
N PHE A 109 16.38 -8.69 -1.94
CA PHE A 109 15.57 -8.78 -0.72
C PHE A 109 14.92 -10.15 -0.63
N LEU A 110 15.04 -10.75 0.55
CA LEU A 110 14.22 -11.88 0.95
C LEU A 110 13.15 -11.37 1.91
N MET A 111 11.90 -11.47 1.52
CA MET A 111 10.75 -10.98 2.29
C MET A 111 9.92 -12.15 2.77
N GLU A 112 9.47 -12.11 4.00
CA GLU A 112 8.59 -13.13 4.59
C GLU A 112 7.20 -12.52 4.86
N VAL A 113 6.16 -13.21 4.39
CA VAL A 113 4.76 -12.78 4.58
C VAL A 113 4.31 -13.17 5.98
N ASP A 114 3.84 -12.18 6.76
CA ASP A 114 3.32 -12.37 8.11
C ASP A 114 1.92 -13.00 8.10
N MET A 115 1.90 -14.32 8.10
CA MET A 115 0.64 -15.08 8.11
C MET A 115 -0.11 -14.95 9.44
N GLY A 116 0.59 -14.69 10.55
CA GLY A 116 -0.05 -14.45 11.85
C GLY A 116 -0.92 -13.18 11.80
N ALA A 117 -0.40 -12.10 11.24
CA ALA A 117 -1.16 -10.86 11.06
C ALA A 117 -2.39 -11.08 10.15
N VAL A 118 -2.26 -11.85 9.07
CA VAL A 118 -3.40 -12.18 8.16
C VAL A 118 -4.50 -12.91 8.92
N GLN A 119 -4.15 -13.91 9.72
CA GLN A 119 -5.12 -14.69 10.51
C GLN A 119 -5.80 -13.81 11.57
N GLN A 120 -5.05 -12.94 12.24
CA GLN A 120 -5.62 -12.01 13.22
C GLN A 120 -6.62 -11.05 12.58
N GLN A 121 -6.26 -10.44 11.46
CA GLN A 121 -7.16 -9.54 10.73
C GLN A 121 -8.42 -10.25 10.23
N ALA A 122 -8.29 -11.50 9.77
CA ALA A 122 -9.44 -12.30 9.38
C ALA A 122 -10.36 -12.58 10.57
N ALA A 123 -9.81 -12.98 11.71
CA ALA A 123 -10.59 -13.24 12.92
C ALA A 123 -11.29 -11.97 13.44
N GLU A 124 -10.66 -10.79 13.38
CA GLU A 124 -11.28 -9.51 13.72
C GLU A 124 -12.47 -9.18 12.81
N ARG A 125 -12.34 -9.40 11.49
CA ARG A 125 -13.45 -9.22 10.54
C ARG A 125 -14.58 -10.18 10.85
N TYR A 126 -14.30 -11.45 11.11
CA TYR A 126 -15.32 -12.44 11.46
C TYR A 126 -16.09 -12.03 12.73
N VAL A 127 -15.41 -11.49 13.73
CA VAL A 127 -16.07 -10.95 14.94
C VAL A 127 -17.10 -9.88 14.59
N GLU A 128 -16.75 -8.91 13.74
CA GLU A 128 -17.66 -7.84 13.35
C GLU A 128 -18.81 -8.32 12.45
N ASP A 129 -18.51 -9.21 11.51
CA ASP A 129 -19.53 -9.83 10.62
C ASP A 129 -20.53 -10.66 11.43
N LEU A 130 -20.04 -11.44 12.39
CA LEU A 130 -20.88 -12.25 13.26
C LEU A 130 -21.73 -11.40 14.21
N ARG A 131 -21.16 -10.35 14.80
CA ARG A 131 -21.92 -9.40 15.63
C ARG A 131 -23.07 -8.78 14.86
N THR A 132 -22.79 -8.37 13.61
CA THR A 132 -23.78 -7.75 12.75
C THR A 132 -24.82 -8.77 12.28
N GLY A 133 -24.39 -9.94 11.84
CA GLY A 133 -25.25 -10.98 11.32
C GLY A 133 -26.19 -11.57 12.38
N LEU A 134 -25.68 -11.90 13.56
CA LEU A 134 -26.50 -12.45 14.66
C LEU A 134 -27.49 -11.39 15.19
N ARG A 135 -27.11 -10.12 15.23
CA ARG A 135 -28.02 -9.04 15.63
C ARG A 135 -29.16 -8.85 14.62
N ASN A 136 -28.88 -8.94 13.33
CA ASN A 136 -29.90 -8.82 12.28
C ASN A 136 -30.94 -9.96 12.37
N GLU A 137 -30.51 -11.16 12.75
CA GLU A 137 -31.36 -12.33 12.96
C GLU A 137 -31.97 -12.38 14.37
N LYS A 138 -31.71 -11.35 15.20
CA LYS A 138 -32.22 -11.25 16.59
C LYS A 138 -31.77 -12.42 17.48
N ILE A 139 -30.62 -13.01 17.21
CA ILE A 139 -30.02 -14.05 18.04
C ILE A 139 -29.22 -13.35 19.15
N HIS A 140 -29.57 -13.65 20.41
CA HIS A 140 -28.89 -13.08 21.57
C HIS A 140 -27.59 -13.82 21.85
N TYR A 141 -26.59 -13.08 22.25
CA TYR A 141 -25.28 -13.60 22.67
C TYR A 141 -24.75 -12.78 23.84
N LEU A 142 -23.91 -13.38 24.66
CA LEU A 142 -23.22 -12.70 25.77
C LEU A 142 -22.05 -11.89 25.25
N ASP A 143 -21.20 -12.55 24.45
CA ASP A 143 -19.99 -11.92 23.88
C ASP A 143 -19.58 -12.62 22.59
N ILE A 144 -18.93 -11.88 21.71
CA ILE A 144 -18.22 -12.38 20.54
C ILE A 144 -16.87 -11.71 20.51
N ALA A 145 -15.81 -12.46 20.69
CA ALA A 145 -14.46 -11.95 20.81
C ALA A 145 -13.44 -12.77 20.02
N ARG A 146 -12.33 -12.17 19.70
CA ARG A 146 -11.18 -12.87 19.14
C ARG A 146 -10.39 -13.57 20.26
N ARG A 147 -10.12 -14.86 20.10
CA ARG A 147 -9.27 -15.67 20.99
C ARG A 147 -8.09 -16.24 20.18
N GLY A 148 -6.98 -15.53 20.22
CA GLY A 148 -5.83 -15.83 19.34
C GLY A 148 -6.18 -15.61 17.87
N ASN A 149 -6.09 -16.65 17.04
CA ASN A 149 -6.48 -16.64 15.63
C ASN A 149 -7.92 -17.14 15.38
N ASN A 150 -8.66 -17.43 16.44
CA ASN A 150 -10.01 -17.97 16.40
C ASN A 150 -11.03 -16.93 16.88
N VAL A 151 -12.31 -17.24 16.68
CA VAL A 151 -13.43 -16.45 17.19
C VAL A 151 -14.15 -17.27 18.26
N GLU A 152 -14.36 -16.67 19.43
CA GLU A 152 -15.14 -17.25 20.50
C GLU A 152 -16.50 -16.53 20.62
N LEU A 153 -17.59 -17.30 20.63
CA LEU A 153 -18.94 -16.82 20.85
C LEU A 153 -19.46 -17.41 22.15
N LYS A 154 -20.09 -16.60 23.01
CA LYS A 154 -20.64 -16.99 24.31
C LYS A 154 -22.13 -16.76 24.37
N PHE A 155 -22.87 -17.74 24.91
CA PHE A 155 -24.31 -17.74 24.98
C PHE A 155 -24.79 -18.14 26.40
N ASN A 156 -26.02 -17.73 26.72
CA ASN A 156 -26.68 -18.10 27.98
C ASN A 156 -27.33 -19.48 27.94
N SER A 157 -27.73 -19.96 26.75
CA SER A 157 -28.44 -21.23 26.61
C SER A 157 -27.92 -22.05 25.42
N ALA A 158 -28.21 -23.35 25.45
CA ALA A 158 -27.88 -24.25 24.39
C ALA A 158 -28.73 -23.98 23.12
N GLU A 159 -29.96 -23.49 23.28
CA GLU A 159 -30.85 -23.14 22.17
C GLU A 159 -30.26 -21.95 21.38
N GLU A 160 -29.84 -20.86 22.08
CA GLU A 160 -29.22 -19.71 21.46
C GLU A 160 -27.93 -20.09 20.74
N ARG A 161 -27.09 -20.92 21.39
CA ARG A 161 -25.86 -21.43 20.78
C ARG A 161 -26.15 -22.20 19.47
N ASN A 162 -27.14 -23.11 19.49
CA ASN A 162 -27.44 -23.91 18.30
C ASN A 162 -28.02 -23.07 17.17
N ALA A 163 -28.92 -22.13 17.46
CA ALA A 163 -29.44 -21.17 16.48
C ALA A 163 -28.30 -20.29 15.89
N ALA A 164 -27.36 -19.88 16.74
CA ALA A 164 -26.19 -19.11 16.28
C ALA A 164 -25.28 -19.94 15.38
N LYS A 165 -25.05 -21.23 15.68
CA LYS A 165 -24.21 -22.12 14.82
C LYS A 165 -24.76 -22.21 13.40
N ASP A 166 -26.07 -22.38 13.24
CA ASP A 166 -26.73 -22.45 11.94
C ASP A 166 -26.53 -21.14 11.15
N GLN A 167 -26.62 -20.00 11.85
CA GLN A 167 -26.43 -18.71 11.23
C GLN A 167 -24.94 -18.40 10.93
N VAL A 168 -24.03 -18.77 11.83
CA VAL A 168 -22.58 -18.65 11.59
C VAL A 168 -22.16 -19.45 10.36
N HIS A 169 -22.69 -20.68 10.20
CA HIS A 169 -22.39 -21.51 9.04
C HIS A 169 -22.91 -20.91 7.72
N LYS A 170 -24.01 -20.16 7.76
CA LYS A 170 -24.51 -19.44 6.58
C LYS A 170 -23.69 -18.18 6.26
N LEU A 171 -23.22 -17.45 7.29
CA LEU A 171 -22.48 -16.22 7.13
C LEU A 171 -21.02 -16.45 6.76
N ILE A 172 -20.39 -17.44 7.42
CA ILE A 172 -18.95 -17.75 7.30
C ILE A 172 -18.78 -19.27 7.21
N PRO A 173 -19.02 -19.86 6.04
CA PRO A 173 -18.99 -21.33 5.85
C PRO A 173 -17.61 -21.96 6.12
N GLU A 174 -16.54 -21.17 6.03
CA GLU A 174 -15.17 -21.62 6.24
C GLU A 174 -14.78 -21.84 7.71
N LEU A 175 -15.63 -21.42 8.66
CA LEU A 175 -15.40 -21.65 10.08
C LEU A 175 -15.80 -23.06 10.50
N VAL A 176 -14.85 -23.78 11.08
CA VAL A 176 -15.09 -25.04 11.79
C VAL A 176 -15.50 -24.69 13.22
N LEU A 177 -16.74 -25.05 13.59
CA LEU A 177 -17.32 -24.73 14.88
C LEU A 177 -17.14 -25.89 15.85
N THR A 178 -16.56 -25.61 17.02
CA THR A 178 -16.40 -26.58 18.11
C THR A 178 -17.11 -26.05 19.35
N ASP A 179 -17.94 -26.86 19.95
CA ASP A 179 -18.63 -26.52 21.19
C ASP A 179 -17.67 -26.62 22.38
N ALA A 180 -17.76 -25.63 23.26
CA ALA A 180 -17.03 -25.59 24.53
C ALA A 180 -18.01 -25.13 25.63
N GLU A 181 -17.88 -25.70 26.81
CA GLU A 181 -18.62 -25.28 28.00
C GLU A 181 -17.58 -24.82 29.03
N GLU A 182 -17.64 -23.57 29.42
CA GLU A 182 -16.72 -23.01 30.38
C GLU A 182 -17.50 -22.08 31.33
N GLY A 183 -17.39 -22.35 32.63
CA GLY A 183 -17.98 -21.48 33.65
C GLY A 183 -19.51 -21.34 33.62
N GLY A 184 -20.24 -22.35 33.14
CA GLY A 184 -21.70 -22.32 33.05
C GLY A 184 -22.24 -21.53 31.84
N THR A 185 -21.40 -21.17 30.88
CA THR A 185 -21.78 -20.59 29.61
C THR A 185 -21.61 -21.57 28.48
N TYR A 186 -22.48 -21.47 27.46
CA TYR A 186 -22.44 -22.29 26.26
C TYR A 186 -21.61 -21.56 25.21
N ASN A 187 -20.41 -22.04 24.96
CA ASN A 187 -19.46 -21.36 24.07
C ASN A 187 -19.34 -22.11 22.74
N VAL A 188 -19.03 -21.37 21.68
CA VAL A 188 -18.62 -21.91 20.38
C VAL A 188 -17.28 -21.29 20.02
N LEU A 189 -16.32 -22.14 19.71
CA LEU A 189 -15.04 -21.73 19.15
C LEU A 189 -15.08 -21.96 17.63
N GLY A 190 -14.97 -20.87 16.86
CA GLY A 190 -14.86 -20.89 15.41
C GLY A 190 -13.40 -20.79 15.00
N ALA A 191 -12.88 -21.84 14.36
CA ALA A 191 -11.53 -21.89 13.82
C ALA A 191 -11.58 -22.02 12.29
N VAL A 192 -10.64 -21.37 11.59
CA VAL A 192 -10.50 -21.54 10.15
C VAL A 192 -9.85 -22.89 9.86
N SER A 193 -10.38 -23.63 8.88
CA SER A 193 -9.85 -24.95 8.52
C SER A 193 -8.42 -24.84 7.96
N GLU A 194 -7.63 -25.92 8.14
CA GLU A 194 -6.26 -25.98 7.61
C GLU A 194 -6.20 -25.82 6.08
N GLN A 195 -7.21 -26.33 5.39
CA GLN A 195 -7.30 -26.15 3.94
C GLN A 195 -7.47 -24.67 3.59
N GLN A 196 -8.41 -23.98 4.22
CA GLN A 196 -8.66 -22.57 4.01
C GLN A 196 -7.46 -21.69 4.41
N LEU A 197 -6.74 -22.07 5.48
CA LEU A 197 -5.49 -21.38 5.85
C LEU A 197 -4.44 -21.49 4.75
N ARG A 198 -4.28 -22.66 4.12
CA ARG A 198 -3.37 -22.83 2.99
C ARG A 198 -3.79 -22.01 1.76
N GLU A 199 -5.08 -21.99 1.45
CA GLU A 199 -5.61 -21.19 0.34
C GLU A 199 -5.43 -19.69 0.59
N THR A 200 -5.74 -19.22 1.79
CA THR A 200 -5.54 -17.82 2.21
C THR A 200 -4.06 -17.43 2.12
N ARG A 201 -3.16 -18.31 2.57
CA ARG A 201 -1.70 -18.11 2.46
C ARG A 201 -1.27 -17.95 1.02
N ARG A 202 -1.67 -18.89 0.17
CA ARG A 202 -1.32 -18.88 -1.25
C ARG A 202 -1.83 -17.60 -1.94
N PHE A 203 -3.06 -17.22 -1.64
CA PHE A 203 -3.66 -15.98 -2.16
C PHE A 203 -2.91 -14.74 -1.69
N ALA A 204 -2.60 -14.63 -0.38
CA ALA A 204 -1.87 -13.49 0.18
C ALA A 204 -0.48 -13.34 -0.43
N VAL A 205 0.28 -14.43 -0.58
CA VAL A 205 1.61 -14.41 -1.22
C VAL A 205 1.51 -13.97 -2.68
N GLN A 206 0.56 -14.52 -3.45
CA GLN A 206 0.38 -14.17 -4.85
C GLN A 206 -0.04 -12.71 -5.04
N GLN A 207 -0.92 -12.22 -4.18
CA GLN A 207 -1.37 -10.83 -4.20
C GLN A 207 -0.21 -9.89 -3.82
N ASN A 208 0.59 -10.25 -2.82
CA ASN A 208 1.78 -9.48 -2.45
C ASN A 208 2.81 -9.43 -3.59
N ILE A 209 3.04 -10.53 -4.32
CA ILE A 209 3.89 -10.54 -5.51
C ILE A 209 3.39 -9.54 -6.56
N THR A 210 2.08 -9.51 -6.79
CA THR A 210 1.48 -8.57 -7.75
C THR A 210 1.67 -7.12 -7.30
N THR A 211 1.40 -6.82 -6.03
CA THR A 211 1.61 -5.48 -5.45
C THR A 211 3.08 -5.07 -5.48
N LEU A 212 4.00 -5.96 -5.10
CA LEU A 212 5.44 -5.69 -5.17
C LEU A 212 5.90 -5.42 -6.61
N ARG A 213 5.37 -6.16 -7.59
CA ARG A 213 5.66 -5.91 -9.00
C ARG A 213 5.20 -4.52 -9.43
N ASN A 214 4.00 -4.11 -9.04
CA ASN A 214 3.50 -2.78 -9.31
C ASN A 214 4.40 -1.71 -8.68
N ARG A 215 4.81 -1.87 -7.42
CA ARG A 215 5.71 -0.94 -6.73
C ARG A 215 7.07 -0.82 -7.41
N VAL A 216 7.64 -1.93 -7.83
CA VAL A 216 8.93 -1.94 -8.54
C VAL A 216 8.82 -1.28 -9.92
N ASN A 217 7.70 -1.48 -10.61
CA ASN A 217 7.44 -0.80 -11.88
C ASN A 217 7.31 0.73 -11.69
N GLU A 218 6.65 1.18 -10.61
CA GLU A 218 6.57 2.61 -10.27
C GLU A 218 7.92 3.21 -9.88
N LEU A 219 8.85 2.39 -9.37
CA LEU A 219 10.25 2.80 -9.14
C LEU A 219 11.05 2.89 -10.45
N GLY A 220 10.50 2.44 -11.57
CA GLY A 220 11.17 2.44 -12.88
C GLY A 220 12.31 1.44 -13.00
N VAL A 221 12.35 0.41 -12.15
CA VAL A 221 13.40 -0.62 -12.20
C VAL A 221 13.20 -1.51 -13.42
N ALA A 222 14.22 -1.61 -14.27
CA ALA A 222 14.18 -2.46 -15.45
C ALA A 222 14.40 -3.95 -15.04
N GLU A 223 13.56 -4.83 -15.57
CA GLU A 223 13.66 -6.30 -15.43
C GLU A 223 13.83 -6.82 -13.99
N PRO A 224 12.94 -6.45 -13.07
CA PRO A 224 13.00 -6.96 -11.72
C PRO A 224 12.64 -8.44 -11.69
N VAL A 225 13.29 -9.22 -10.83
CA VAL A 225 12.88 -10.60 -10.54
C VAL A 225 12.07 -10.60 -9.25
N ILE A 226 10.80 -11.00 -9.34
CA ILE A 226 9.91 -11.12 -8.17
C ILE A 226 9.25 -12.48 -8.25
N GLN A 227 9.61 -13.36 -7.32
CA GLN A 227 9.15 -14.75 -7.32
C GLN A 227 8.93 -15.28 -5.91
N GLN A 228 8.04 -16.24 -5.80
CA GLN A 228 7.81 -16.96 -4.56
C GLN A 228 8.96 -17.92 -4.26
N GLN A 229 9.40 -17.98 -3.01
CA GLN A 229 10.36 -18.95 -2.48
C GLN A 229 9.75 -19.67 -1.28
N GLY A 230 9.51 -20.97 -1.42
CA GLY A 230 8.81 -21.74 -0.38
C GLY A 230 7.33 -21.34 -0.22
N GLU A 231 6.78 -21.46 0.99
CA GLU A 231 5.35 -21.25 1.23
C GLU A 231 4.96 -19.80 1.50
N ASN A 232 5.84 -19.03 2.18
CA ASN A 232 5.54 -17.70 2.71
C ASN A 232 6.59 -16.64 2.40
N ARG A 233 7.59 -16.95 1.56
CA ARG A 233 8.67 -16.02 1.22
C ARG A 233 8.57 -15.53 -0.22
N ILE A 234 9.06 -14.32 -0.43
CA ILE A 234 9.13 -13.66 -1.73
C ILE A 234 10.55 -13.14 -1.90
N VAL A 235 11.19 -13.53 -3.00
CA VAL A 235 12.48 -12.96 -3.44
C VAL A 235 12.20 -11.80 -4.36
N VAL A 236 12.85 -10.66 -4.09
CA VAL A 236 12.80 -9.46 -4.91
C VAL A 236 14.24 -9.07 -5.28
N GLN A 237 14.55 -9.09 -6.57
CA GLN A 237 15.85 -8.68 -7.09
C GLN A 237 15.66 -7.46 -7.98
N LEU A 238 16.41 -6.40 -7.67
CA LEU A 238 16.34 -5.10 -8.32
C LEU A 238 17.70 -4.75 -8.94
N PRO A 239 17.96 -5.16 -10.19
CA PRO A 239 19.22 -4.86 -10.85
C PRO A 239 19.43 -3.36 -11.02
N GLY A 240 20.65 -2.89 -10.75
CA GLY A 240 21.05 -1.49 -10.96
C GLY A 240 20.52 -0.47 -9.94
N VAL A 241 19.75 -0.91 -8.93
CA VAL A 241 19.29 -0.02 -7.85
C VAL A 241 20.45 0.26 -6.90
N GLN A 242 20.77 1.55 -6.69
CA GLN A 242 21.84 2.01 -5.81
C GLN A 242 21.32 2.44 -4.44
N ASP A 243 20.12 3.02 -4.38
CA ASP A 243 19.48 3.42 -3.12
C ASP A 243 18.68 2.27 -2.52
N THR A 244 19.39 1.47 -1.72
CA THR A 244 18.80 0.33 -1.01
C THR A 244 17.81 0.74 0.06
N THR A 245 18.01 1.90 0.70
CA THR A 245 17.16 2.40 1.78
C THR A 245 15.79 2.79 1.24
N ARG A 246 15.76 3.56 0.18
CA ARG A 246 14.51 3.98 -0.48
C ARG A 246 13.75 2.78 -1.07
N ALA A 247 14.47 1.84 -1.71
CA ALA A 247 13.86 0.61 -2.22
C ALA A 247 13.23 -0.21 -1.08
N LYS A 248 13.93 -0.36 0.05
CA LYS A 248 13.44 -1.05 1.24
C LYS A 248 12.20 -0.38 1.83
N GLU A 249 12.21 0.93 1.95
CA GLU A 249 11.07 1.70 2.46
C GLU A 249 9.83 1.51 1.59
N ILE A 250 9.95 1.64 0.27
CA ILE A 250 8.82 1.53 -0.67
C ILE A 250 8.29 0.09 -0.74
N LEU A 251 9.16 -0.90 -0.80
CA LEU A 251 8.75 -2.31 -0.89
C LEU A 251 8.17 -2.83 0.43
N GLY A 252 8.79 -2.46 1.55
CA GLY A 252 8.38 -2.90 2.88
C GLY A 252 7.19 -2.12 3.45
N ALA A 253 6.82 -0.98 2.86
CA ALA A 253 5.73 -0.18 3.36
C ALA A 253 4.41 -0.96 3.33
N THR A 254 3.82 -1.17 4.49
CA THR A 254 2.49 -1.78 4.64
C THR A 254 1.41 -0.73 4.82
N ALA A 255 1.67 0.47 4.26
CA ALA A 255 0.78 1.60 4.38
C ALA A 255 -0.58 1.32 3.73
N THR A 256 -1.63 1.50 4.49
CA THR A 256 -3.01 1.49 4.00
C THR A 256 -3.76 2.71 4.52
N LEU A 257 -4.84 3.06 3.85
CA LEU A 257 -5.73 4.11 4.30
C LEU A 257 -7.08 3.53 4.73
N GLU A 258 -7.64 4.15 5.75
CA GLU A 258 -9.03 3.96 6.15
C GLU A 258 -9.73 5.31 6.19
N PHE A 259 -10.93 5.36 5.64
CA PHE A 259 -11.79 6.53 5.70
C PHE A 259 -12.87 6.30 6.74
N ARG A 260 -12.98 7.22 7.72
CA ARG A 260 -13.88 7.10 8.86
C ARG A 260 -14.58 8.44 9.14
N LEU A 261 -15.82 8.38 9.68
CA LEU A 261 -16.47 9.57 10.21
C LEU A 261 -15.85 9.96 11.55
N VAL A 262 -15.73 11.25 11.78
CA VAL A 262 -15.35 11.77 13.10
C VAL A 262 -16.58 11.69 14.02
N ASP A 263 -16.35 11.27 15.25
CA ASP A 263 -17.36 11.31 16.31
C ASP A 263 -17.35 12.70 16.95
N GLU A 264 -18.33 13.51 16.63
CA GLU A 264 -18.52 14.85 17.20
C GLU A 264 -19.47 14.88 18.41
N GLU A 265 -20.14 13.75 18.69
CA GLU A 265 -21.09 13.65 19.80
C GLU A 265 -20.36 13.48 21.15
N HIS A 266 -19.11 12.97 21.10
CA HIS A 266 -18.31 12.70 22.30
C HIS A 266 -16.99 13.49 22.30
N ASN A 267 -16.52 13.78 23.51
CA ASN A 267 -15.29 14.56 23.69
C ASN A 267 -14.03 13.69 23.52
N ALA A 268 -13.17 14.05 22.56
CA ALA A 268 -11.91 13.34 22.30
C ALA A 268 -10.93 13.42 23.48
N ALA A 269 -10.96 14.49 24.29
CA ALA A 269 -10.11 14.63 25.48
C ALA A 269 -10.53 13.67 26.60
N GLU A 270 -11.82 13.45 26.79
CA GLU A 270 -12.35 12.46 27.75
C GLU A 270 -12.03 11.03 27.29
N ALA A 271 -12.13 10.76 25.99
CA ALA A 271 -11.71 9.49 25.43
C ALA A 271 -10.20 9.24 25.62
N ALA A 272 -9.37 10.29 25.57
CA ALA A 272 -7.93 10.20 25.86
C ALA A 272 -7.62 9.90 27.34
N ALA A 273 -8.53 10.25 28.26
CA ALA A 273 -8.45 9.91 29.67
C ALA A 273 -8.93 8.48 30.01
N GLY A 274 -9.28 7.66 28.99
CA GLY A 274 -9.68 6.26 29.15
C GLY A 274 -11.17 5.98 29.03
N HIS A 275 -11.99 6.97 28.67
CA HIS A 275 -13.46 6.85 28.56
C HIS A 275 -13.93 6.89 27.11
N ALA A 276 -13.34 6.06 26.24
CA ALA A 276 -13.77 5.98 24.85
C ALA A 276 -15.15 5.30 24.72
N PRO A 277 -16.12 5.90 24.00
CA PRO A 277 -17.45 5.34 23.82
C PRO A 277 -17.43 4.06 22.98
N ILE A 278 -18.40 3.17 23.19
CA ILE A 278 -18.43 1.82 22.57
C ILE A 278 -18.39 1.86 21.03
N GLY A 279 -18.99 2.85 20.38
CA GLY A 279 -19.05 2.99 18.91
C GLY A 279 -17.83 3.65 18.29
N SER A 280 -16.92 4.18 19.08
CA SER A 280 -15.80 5.02 18.62
C SER A 280 -14.46 4.52 19.13
N ARG A 281 -13.39 5.00 18.50
CA ARG A 281 -12.00 4.71 18.86
C ARG A 281 -11.17 5.98 18.79
N LEU A 282 -10.28 6.14 19.75
CA LEU A 282 -9.35 7.26 19.82
C LEU A 282 -8.18 7.04 18.87
N TYR A 283 -7.91 8.07 18.07
CA TYR A 283 -6.74 8.20 17.21
C TYR A 283 -5.99 9.48 17.55
N ARG A 284 -4.81 9.67 16.97
CA ARG A 284 -4.04 10.90 17.09
C ARG A 284 -3.69 11.45 15.72
N THR A 285 -3.68 12.76 15.59
CA THR A 285 -3.08 13.42 14.43
C THR A 285 -1.56 13.32 14.51
N ARG A 286 -0.84 13.64 13.44
CA ARG A 286 0.63 13.77 13.45
C ARG A 286 1.16 14.74 14.49
N LYS A 287 0.38 15.77 14.82
CA LYS A 287 0.71 16.74 15.88
C LYS A 287 0.41 16.22 17.29
N GLY A 288 -0.07 14.97 17.41
CA GLY A 288 -0.41 14.34 18.69
C GLY A 288 -1.80 14.71 19.23
N GLU A 289 -2.58 15.50 18.51
CA GLU A 289 -3.93 15.91 18.93
C GLU A 289 -4.87 14.69 18.91
N PRO A 290 -5.67 14.48 19.98
CA PRO A 290 -6.61 13.37 20.01
C PRO A 290 -7.80 13.62 19.08
N VAL A 291 -8.18 12.60 18.32
CA VAL A 291 -9.36 12.61 17.44
C VAL A 291 -10.16 11.35 17.70
N LEU A 292 -11.44 11.49 17.95
CA LEU A 292 -12.35 10.37 18.13
C LEU A 292 -13.03 10.03 16.80
N LEU A 293 -12.85 8.81 16.33
CA LEU A 293 -13.42 8.33 15.07
C LEU A 293 -14.39 7.19 15.32
N GLN A 294 -15.44 7.13 14.52
CA GLN A 294 -16.33 5.99 14.52
C GLN A 294 -15.57 4.71 14.12
N LYS A 295 -15.88 3.59 14.76
CA LYS A 295 -15.25 2.28 14.44
C LYS A 295 -15.58 1.80 13.04
N ARG A 296 -16.72 2.25 12.48
CA ARG A 296 -17.15 1.89 11.13
C ARG A 296 -16.22 2.50 10.09
N ILE A 297 -15.63 1.64 9.26
CA ILE A 297 -14.84 2.04 8.10
C ILE A 297 -15.80 2.34 6.94
N ILE A 298 -15.60 3.46 6.24
CA ILE A 298 -16.35 3.82 5.04
C ILE A 298 -15.82 3.04 3.84
N ILE A 299 -14.52 3.20 3.59
CA ILE A 299 -13.73 2.47 2.60
C ILE A 299 -12.30 2.29 3.10
N THR A 300 -11.59 1.33 2.53
CA THR A 300 -10.17 1.08 2.74
C THR A 300 -9.37 1.37 1.46
N GLY A 301 -8.05 1.40 1.55
CA GLY A 301 -7.18 1.72 0.43
C GLY A 301 -7.28 0.76 -0.77
N ASP A 302 -7.81 -0.44 -0.57
CA ASP A 302 -8.05 -1.42 -1.64
C ASP A 302 -9.14 -1.00 -2.65
N ALA A 303 -10.02 -0.07 -2.25
CA ALA A 303 -10.98 0.54 -3.17
C ALA A 303 -10.36 1.62 -4.08
N ILE A 304 -9.10 1.98 -3.90
CA ILE A 304 -8.39 2.98 -4.69
C ILE A 304 -7.85 2.33 -5.95
N THR A 305 -8.24 2.87 -7.10
CA THR A 305 -7.78 2.39 -8.43
C THR A 305 -6.67 3.24 -9.00
N ASP A 306 -6.58 4.50 -8.57
CA ASP A 306 -5.56 5.43 -9.01
C ASP A 306 -5.34 6.52 -7.96
N ALA A 307 -4.09 6.99 -7.85
CA ALA A 307 -3.71 8.09 -6.98
C ALA A 307 -2.58 8.89 -7.65
N ALA A 308 -2.73 10.21 -7.68
CA ALA A 308 -1.75 11.13 -8.25
C ALA A 308 -1.44 12.25 -7.27
N SER A 309 -0.16 12.58 -7.11
CA SER A 309 0.24 13.76 -6.34
C SER A 309 0.07 15.02 -7.17
N GLY A 310 -0.18 16.13 -6.50
CA GLY A 310 -0.30 17.44 -7.14
C GLY A 310 -0.47 18.54 -6.12
N MET A 311 -0.94 19.69 -6.57
CA MET A 311 -1.19 20.85 -5.71
C MET A 311 -2.69 21.15 -5.68
N ASP A 312 -3.23 21.43 -4.51
CA ASP A 312 -4.60 21.96 -4.39
C ASP A 312 -4.69 23.30 -5.12
N GLN A 313 -5.66 23.43 -6.01
CA GLN A 313 -5.85 24.65 -6.81
C GLN A 313 -6.31 25.86 -5.99
N ARG A 314 -6.76 25.67 -4.74
CA ARG A 314 -7.31 26.73 -3.90
C ARG A 314 -6.22 27.46 -3.09
N ASP A 315 -5.31 26.69 -2.49
CA ASP A 315 -4.30 27.21 -1.57
C ASP A 315 -2.86 26.84 -1.95
N GLY A 316 -2.68 26.03 -3.01
CA GLY A 316 -1.36 25.61 -3.48
C GLY A 316 -0.70 24.62 -2.53
N SER A 317 -1.42 24.01 -1.60
CA SER A 317 -0.86 22.97 -0.71
C SER A 317 -0.67 21.64 -1.42
N PRO A 318 0.28 20.80 -0.96
CA PRO A 318 0.43 19.44 -1.48
C PRO A 318 -0.86 18.63 -1.30
N ALA A 319 -1.27 17.93 -2.35
CA ALA A 319 -2.48 17.12 -2.36
C ALA A 319 -2.26 15.78 -3.08
N VAL A 320 -3.11 14.79 -2.73
CA VAL A 320 -3.21 13.53 -3.46
C VAL A 320 -4.61 13.40 -4.03
N PHE A 321 -4.71 13.28 -5.33
CA PHE A 321 -5.96 13.05 -6.06
C PHE A 321 -6.24 11.56 -6.13
N ILE A 322 -7.39 11.13 -5.66
CA ILE A 322 -7.77 9.72 -5.55
C ILE A 322 -8.92 9.40 -6.49
N THR A 323 -8.82 8.25 -7.15
CA THR A 323 -9.91 7.65 -7.93
C THR A 323 -10.28 6.30 -7.32
N LEU A 324 -11.57 6.09 -7.05
CA LEU A 324 -12.10 4.85 -6.50
C LEU A 324 -12.64 3.92 -7.58
N ASP A 325 -12.71 2.63 -7.26
CA ASP A 325 -13.47 1.66 -8.02
C ASP A 325 -14.99 1.88 -7.89
N GLY A 326 -15.79 1.13 -8.64
CA GLY A 326 -17.24 1.29 -8.62
C GLY A 326 -17.91 0.91 -7.29
N LYS A 327 -17.32 -0.01 -6.51
CA LYS A 327 -17.82 -0.43 -5.20
C LYS A 327 -17.50 0.62 -4.14
N GLY A 328 -16.25 1.06 -4.09
CA GLY A 328 -15.78 2.12 -3.18
C GLY A 328 -16.50 3.45 -3.43
N ALA A 329 -16.69 3.84 -4.70
CA ALA A 329 -17.44 5.03 -5.06
C ALA A 329 -18.88 5.00 -4.54
N ARG A 330 -19.58 3.87 -4.66
CA ARG A 330 -20.94 3.70 -4.11
C ARG A 330 -20.95 3.72 -2.59
N ALA A 331 -19.99 3.06 -1.92
CA ALA A 331 -19.89 3.08 -0.47
C ALA A 331 -19.62 4.50 0.06
N MET A 332 -18.67 5.21 -0.56
CA MET A 332 -18.34 6.59 -0.22
C MET A 332 -19.55 7.51 -0.40
N TYR A 333 -20.24 7.43 -1.56
CA TYR A 333 -21.43 8.22 -1.84
C TYR A 333 -22.55 7.97 -0.82
N ASN A 334 -22.86 6.70 -0.52
CA ASN A 334 -23.94 6.33 0.39
C ASN A 334 -23.73 6.86 1.81
N ILE A 335 -22.50 6.88 2.29
CA ILE A 335 -22.20 7.40 3.62
C ILE A 335 -22.13 8.93 3.61
N THR A 336 -21.50 9.52 2.60
CA THR A 336 -21.29 10.98 2.59
C THR A 336 -22.55 11.76 2.28
N LYS A 337 -23.51 11.22 1.50
CA LYS A 337 -24.79 11.88 1.24
C LYS A 337 -25.63 12.13 2.51
N ASP A 338 -25.55 11.20 3.48
CA ASP A 338 -26.30 11.27 4.74
C ASP A 338 -25.52 12.01 5.85
N ASN A 339 -24.26 12.42 5.56
CA ASN A 339 -23.36 13.05 6.52
C ASN A 339 -22.74 14.35 5.97
N VAL A 340 -23.43 15.04 5.05
CA VAL A 340 -23.02 16.39 4.60
C VAL A 340 -23.00 17.34 5.78
N GLY A 341 -21.92 18.13 5.90
CA GLY A 341 -21.68 19.02 7.03
C GLY A 341 -20.87 18.39 8.17
N LYS A 342 -20.77 17.06 8.23
CA LYS A 342 -19.96 16.36 9.24
C LYS A 342 -18.53 16.15 8.77
N PRO A 343 -17.54 16.09 9.70
CA PRO A 343 -16.16 15.82 9.35
C PRO A 343 -15.91 14.33 9.10
N MET A 344 -15.09 14.06 8.10
CA MET A 344 -14.50 12.76 7.79
C MET A 344 -12.99 12.83 7.98
N ALA A 345 -12.41 11.75 8.44
CA ALA A 345 -10.98 11.62 8.63
C ALA A 345 -10.39 10.53 7.75
N VAL A 346 -9.15 10.73 7.33
CA VAL A 346 -8.31 9.74 6.67
C VAL A 346 -7.27 9.27 7.68
N VAL A 347 -7.31 7.99 7.98
CA VAL A 347 -6.35 7.32 8.87
C VAL A 347 -5.32 6.62 8.02
N PHE A 348 -4.07 6.99 8.19
CA PHE A 348 -2.92 6.30 7.63
C PHE A 348 -2.48 5.22 8.62
N ILE A 349 -2.37 4.00 8.15
CA ILE A 349 -1.99 2.85 8.94
C ILE A 349 -0.72 2.27 8.34
N GLU A 350 0.34 2.21 9.15
CA GLU A 350 1.63 1.66 8.75
C GLU A 350 2.15 0.71 9.82
N ASN A 351 2.68 -0.43 9.43
CA ASN A 351 3.41 -1.31 10.33
C ASN A 351 4.91 -1.00 10.21
N LYS A 352 5.48 -0.40 11.25
CA LYS A 352 6.92 -0.12 11.35
C LYS A 352 7.60 -1.21 12.15
N VAL A 353 8.77 -1.64 11.67
CA VAL A 353 9.66 -2.51 12.44
C VAL A 353 10.69 -1.63 13.13
N GLU A 354 10.56 -1.44 14.44
CA GLU A 354 11.56 -0.77 15.26
C GLU A 354 12.58 -1.81 15.72
N THR A 355 13.83 -1.55 15.42
CA THR A 355 14.96 -2.40 15.88
C THR A 355 15.52 -1.78 17.15
N GLN A 356 15.36 -2.46 18.27
CA GLN A 356 15.95 -2.04 19.56
C GLN A 356 17.00 -3.05 19.97
N VAL A 357 18.10 -2.54 20.53
CA VAL A 357 19.12 -3.38 21.16
C VAL A 357 18.80 -3.49 22.65
N VAL A 358 18.34 -4.65 23.09
CA VAL A 358 18.05 -4.95 24.50
C VAL A 358 19.03 -6.03 24.94
N ASP A 359 19.80 -5.76 25.99
CA ASP A 359 20.81 -6.67 26.54
C ASP A 359 21.82 -7.22 25.51
N GLY A 360 22.22 -6.38 24.53
CA GLY A 360 23.17 -6.77 23.48
C GLY A 360 22.56 -7.62 22.36
N GLN A 361 21.28 -7.93 22.42
CA GLN A 361 20.54 -8.63 21.36
C GLN A 361 19.67 -7.66 20.58
N THR A 362 19.69 -7.80 19.27
CA THR A 362 18.82 -7.01 18.37
C THR A 362 17.41 -7.58 18.38
N VAL A 363 16.50 -6.88 19.05
CA VAL A 363 15.07 -7.23 19.09
C VAL A 363 14.33 -6.39 18.08
N LYS A 364 13.66 -7.02 17.13
CA LYS A 364 12.76 -6.36 16.18
C LYS A 364 11.36 -6.34 16.75
N THR A 365 10.83 -5.16 17.05
CA THR A 365 9.47 -4.98 17.54
C THR A 365 8.61 -4.38 16.43
N LYS A 366 7.49 -5.03 16.12
CA LYS A 366 6.51 -4.51 15.17
C LYS A 366 5.62 -3.51 15.88
N LYS A 367 5.55 -2.30 15.37
CA LYS A 367 4.69 -1.24 15.88
C LYS A 367 3.72 -0.81 14.79
N ARG A 368 2.44 -1.02 15.03
CA ARG A 368 1.40 -0.48 14.17
C ARG A 368 1.19 0.99 14.53
N VAL A 369 1.49 1.86 13.59
CA VAL A 369 1.29 3.31 13.68
C VAL A 369 -0.01 3.63 12.95
N GLU A 370 -0.94 4.26 13.64
CA GLU A 370 -2.23 4.70 13.12
C GLU A 370 -2.34 6.20 13.36
N GLU A 371 -2.31 6.98 12.30
CA GLU A 371 -2.31 8.44 12.36
C GLU A 371 -3.44 9.02 11.52
N VAL A 372 -4.11 10.04 12.03
CA VAL A 372 -5.03 10.84 11.23
C VAL A 372 -4.20 11.84 10.42
N ILE A 373 -4.11 11.61 9.10
CA ILE A 373 -3.36 12.48 8.18
C ILE A 373 -4.20 13.60 7.59
N ASN A 374 -5.52 13.42 7.54
CA ASN A 374 -6.44 14.44 7.06
C ASN A 374 -7.75 14.39 7.84
N ARG A 375 -8.32 15.57 8.08
CA ARG A 375 -9.66 15.76 8.61
C ARG A 375 -10.33 16.88 7.83
N ALA A 376 -11.40 16.56 7.12
CA ALA A 376 -12.11 17.53 6.29
C ALA A 376 -13.64 17.38 6.44
N THR A 377 -14.36 18.50 6.41
CA THR A 377 -15.82 18.48 6.41
C THR A 377 -16.34 18.06 5.05
N ILE A 378 -17.28 17.12 5.02
CA ILE A 378 -17.99 16.67 3.83
C ILE A 378 -18.88 17.82 3.35
N ARG A 379 -18.48 18.50 2.28
CA ARG A 379 -19.23 19.65 1.74
C ARG A 379 -20.35 19.21 0.80
N GLU A 380 -20.13 18.10 0.12
CA GLU A 380 -21.06 17.49 -0.84
C GLU A 380 -20.85 15.97 -0.84
N PRO A 381 -21.81 15.18 -1.32
CA PRO A 381 -21.64 13.74 -1.46
C PRO A 381 -20.42 13.42 -2.33
N LEU A 382 -19.45 12.70 -1.74
CA LEU A 382 -18.24 12.28 -2.46
C LEU A 382 -18.54 11.06 -3.33
N SER A 383 -17.94 11.01 -4.50
CA SER A 383 -18.15 9.92 -5.44
C SER A 383 -16.84 9.28 -5.88
N LYS A 384 -16.64 9.11 -7.17
CA LYS A 384 -15.51 8.37 -7.73
C LYS A 384 -14.16 9.07 -7.56
N ARG A 385 -14.15 10.43 -7.52
CA ARG A 385 -12.91 11.21 -7.44
C ARG A 385 -12.98 12.22 -6.31
N PHE A 386 -11.92 12.34 -5.54
CA PHE A 386 -11.75 13.35 -4.50
C PHE A 386 -10.25 13.54 -4.22
N GLN A 387 -9.91 14.52 -3.38
CA GLN A 387 -8.52 14.78 -3.02
C GLN A 387 -8.31 14.74 -1.51
N ILE A 388 -7.11 14.33 -1.10
CA ILE A 388 -6.60 14.45 0.25
C ILE A 388 -5.65 15.63 0.27
N THR A 389 -5.86 16.57 1.19
CA THR A 389 -5.01 17.74 1.44
C THR A 389 -4.42 17.68 2.85
N GLY A 390 -3.63 18.68 3.25
CA GLY A 390 -3.04 18.74 4.60
C GLY A 390 -1.83 17.84 4.77
N LEU A 391 -1.11 17.56 3.68
CA LEU A 391 0.16 16.88 3.67
C LEU A 391 1.30 17.89 3.90
N ASP A 392 2.35 17.47 4.61
CA ASP A 392 3.41 18.36 5.05
C ASP A 392 4.37 18.77 3.92
N SER A 393 4.49 17.94 2.88
CA SER A 393 5.39 18.21 1.75
C SER A 393 4.92 17.57 0.44
N THR A 394 5.44 18.10 -0.68
CA THR A 394 5.24 17.51 -2.03
C THR A 394 5.84 16.10 -2.12
N GLU A 395 6.95 15.85 -1.42
CA GLU A 395 7.56 14.53 -1.36
C GLU A 395 6.66 13.52 -0.67
N GLU A 396 6.06 13.92 0.44
CA GLU A 396 5.07 13.10 1.14
C GLU A 396 3.85 12.79 0.26
N ALA A 397 3.32 13.79 -0.43
CA ALA A 397 2.21 13.60 -1.36
C ALA A 397 2.59 12.61 -2.48
N ARG A 398 3.80 12.69 -3.00
CA ARG A 398 4.32 11.77 -4.02
C ARG A 398 4.46 10.35 -3.50
N ASN A 399 5.08 10.17 -2.33
CA ASN A 399 5.25 8.86 -1.72
C ASN A 399 3.90 8.22 -1.37
N LEU A 400 2.97 8.99 -0.83
CA LEU A 400 1.62 8.52 -0.53
C LEU A 400 0.88 8.13 -1.82
N ALA A 401 0.91 8.95 -2.86
CA ALA A 401 0.29 8.63 -4.15
C ALA A 401 0.87 7.35 -4.77
N LEU A 402 2.19 7.18 -4.72
CA LEU A 402 2.86 5.97 -5.20
C LEU A 402 2.38 4.72 -4.45
N LEU A 403 2.38 4.77 -3.12
CA LEU A 403 1.93 3.65 -2.28
C LEU A 403 0.47 3.28 -2.55
N LEU A 404 -0.39 4.29 -2.69
CA LEU A 404 -1.82 4.08 -2.96
C LEU A 404 -2.07 3.51 -4.36
N ARG A 405 -1.38 4.03 -5.38
CA ARG A 405 -1.50 3.57 -6.77
C ARG A 405 -0.97 2.15 -6.96
N ALA A 406 0.17 1.84 -6.33
CA ALA A 406 0.77 0.51 -6.37
C ALA A 406 -0.04 -0.54 -5.58
N GLY A 407 -0.92 -0.08 -4.69
CA GLY A 407 -1.79 -0.90 -3.88
C GLY A 407 -1.22 -1.27 -2.51
N ALA A 408 -2.10 -1.60 -1.60
CA ALA A 408 -1.75 -2.15 -0.30
C ALA A 408 -1.28 -3.61 -0.44
N LEU A 409 -0.35 -4.02 0.42
CA LEU A 409 -0.01 -5.42 0.56
C LEU A 409 -1.20 -6.17 1.18
N ALA A 410 -1.55 -7.32 0.63
CA ALA A 410 -2.63 -8.17 1.16
C ALA A 410 -2.28 -8.72 2.55
N ALA A 411 -0.99 -8.84 2.82
CA ALA A 411 -0.44 -9.25 4.10
C ALA A 411 0.84 -8.45 4.39
N PRO A 412 1.12 -8.11 5.65
CA PRO A 412 2.40 -7.52 6.02
C PRO A 412 3.57 -8.42 5.60
N VAL A 413 4.69 -7.80 5.23
CA VAL A 413 5.93 -8.50 4.88
C VAL A 413 7.06 -8.00 5.75
N ASP A 414 7.93 -8.90 6.16
CA ASP A 414 9.16 -8.59 6.85
C ASP A 414 10.33 -8.81 5.89
N ILE A 415 11.24 -7.85 5.80
CA ILE A 415 12.49 -8.02 5.06
C ILE A 415 13.48 -8.74 5.99
N ILE A 416 13.84 -9.96 5.63
CA ILE A 416 14.71 -10.81 6.44
C ILE A 416 16.15 -10.86 5.93
N GLU A 417 16.39 -10.49 4.66
CA GLU A 417 17.70 -10.38 4.05
C GLU A 417 17.72 -9.25 3.01
#